data_05939af5fa1785cf5dfb0cf51403d069
#
_entry.id   05939af5fa1785cf5dfb0cf51403d069
#
_cell.length_a   1.000
_cell.length_b   1.000
_cell.length_c   1.000
_cell.angle_alpha   90.00
_cell.angle_beta   90.00
_cell.angle_gamma   90.00
#
_symmetry.space_group_name_H-M   'P 1'
#
loop_
_entity.id
_entity.type
_entity.pdbx_description
1 polymer ?
#
loop_
_entity_poly.entity_id
_entity_poly.type
_entity_poly.pdbx_seq_one_letter_code
_entity_poly.pdbx_strand_id
1 'polypeptide(L)'
;MGAWYIRLNKNNTRVVTMYENSKRAGKLSFMLTGIGMAPWAAIMPYVKDRLALDEIYYAQLLLSFGIGAVIGMPLAGIICKRFGVKNVIVLALFLLFLTVLAISSPSIAYVPAIVAVTLWGFLIGILEVANNIYGTFFEDLTKQHLLSGFQAYSTIGCIFSAIIYPVLLPFNLSPFRVSILITVPCLLLILFCHKYLINTHGQRSDDKSKSTISTDNTVVCFQENFTKFHIVMAGIACLLMFLCEGMVYDWSGVYLNVKCNVSLEIAAIGYAIFQLAVAIMRLLGDRLVSKIGGTKLLCTGSIIAFITLQFIAFHHEAVVVITSFAIAGLALGNVVPVIISTVAKNCGKNKSAAISTVGTIGYSGVLIGPALLGLLADRFGLEMIFSFVGVLTLVMCVLCWYILKQHSKPSFTKN
;
A
#
# COMPACT_ATOMS: atom_id res chain seq x y z
N MET A 1 23.93 0.37 16.11
CA MET A 1 24.67 -0.92 16.16
C MET A 1 24.45 -1.80 14.93
N GLY A 2 23.23 -1.99 14.40
CA GLY A 2 23.00 -2.93 13.29
C GLY A 2 23.72 -2.62 11.97
N ALA A 3 23.70 -1.38 11.49
CA ALA A 3 24.34 -0.99 10.23
C ALA A 3 25.89 -1.07 10.31
N TRP A 4 26.47 -0.78 11.48
CA TRP A 4 27.89 -0.94 11.77
C TRP A 4 28.28 -2.41 11.82
N TYR A 5 27.46 -3.24 12.45
CA TYR A 5 27.69 -4.69 12.56
C TYR A 5 27.65 -5.38 11.20
N ILE A 6 26.73 -4.96 10.31
CA ILE A 6 26.65 -5.48 8.93
C ILE A 6 27.83 -4.98 8.08
N ARG A 7 28.30 -3.74 8.25
CA ARG A 7 29.45 -3.18 7.52
C ARG A 7 30.78 -3.80 7.96
N LEU A 8 30.97 -4.04 9.26
CA LEU A 8 32.19 -4.64 9.80
C LEU A 8 32.27 -6.16 9.55
N ASN A 9 31.14 -6.83 9.32
CA ASN A 9 31.07 -8.29 9.19
C ASN A 9 30.65 -8.76 7.79
N LYS A 10 30.97 -8.01 6.74
CA LYS A 10 30.75 -8.45 5.34
C LYS A 10 31.34 -9.82 5.01
N ASN A 11 32.35 -10.25 5.76
CA ASN A 11 32.99 -11.57 5.58
C ASN A 11 32.33 -12.68 6.44
N ASN A 12 31.33 -12.37 7.28
CA ASN A 12 30.60 -13.38 8.04
C ASN A 12 29.36 -13.83 7.26
N THR A 13 29.50 -14.92 6.56
CA THR A 13 28.46 -15.55 5.72
C THR A 13 27.13 -15.73 6.46
N ARG A 14 27.14 -16.00 7.76
CA ARG A 14 25.91 -16.17 8.58
C ARG A 14 25.13 -14.86 8.72
N VAL A 15 25.81 -13.73 8.94
CA VAL A 15 25.18 -12.41 9.10
C VAL A 15 24.57 -11.93 7.78
N VAL A 16 25.30 -12.13 6.68
CA VAL A 16 24.82 -11.80 5.33
C VAL A 16 23.59 -12.65 4.96
N THR A 17 23.63 -13.95 5.22
CA THR A 17 22.52 -14.86 4.96
C THR A 17 21.27 -14.52 5.80
N MET A 18 21.46 -14.19 7.07
CA MET A 18 20.36 -13.77 7.96
C MET A 18 19.70 -12.48 7.46
N TYR A 19 20.50 -11.50 7.03
CA TYR A 19 20.00 -10.24 6.48
C TYR A 19 19.20 -10.48 5.18
N GLU A 20 19.74 -11.23 4.23
CA GLU A 20 19.06 -11.52 2.97
C GLU A 20 17.75 -12.29 3.20
N ASN A 21 17.74 -13.27 4.11
CA ASN A 21 16.51 -13.97 4.46
C ASN A 21 15.47 -13.07 5.11
N SER A 22 15.90 -12.14 5.97
CA SER A 22 14.99 -11.16 6.59
C SER A 22 14.41 -10.19 5.57
N LYS A 23 15.21 -9.76 4.58
CA LYS A 23 14.75 -8.95 3.45
C LYS A 23 13.74 -9.70 2.59
N ARG A 24 14.01 -10.98 2.29
CA ARG A 24 13.08 -11.87 1.56
C ARG A 24 11.78 -12.07 2.33
N ALA A 25 11.85 -12.30 3.65
CA ALA A 25 10.68 -12.43 4.50
C ALA A 25 9.85 -11.13 4.54
N GLY A 26 10.49 -9.97 4.56
CA GLY A 26 9.81 -8.68 4.43
C GLY A 26 9.07 -8.54 3.09
N LYS A 27 9.73 -8.82 1.96
CA LYS A 27 9.09 -8.83 0.64
C LYS A 27 7.92 -9.81 0.58
N LEU A 28 8.08 -10.99 1.17
CA LEU A 28 7.05 -12.00 1.23
C LEU A 28 5.85 -11.56 2.07
N SER A 29 6.05 -10.85 3.19
CA SER A 29 4.94 -10.33 4.00
C SER A 29 4.10 -9.31 3.22
N PHE A 30 4.74 -8.43 2.44
CA PHE A 30 4.02 -7.53 1.53
C PHE A 30 3.24 -8.32 0.47
N MET A 31 3.85 -9.33 -0.17
CA MET A 31 3.21 -10.15 -1.18
C MET A 31 2.00 -10.91 -0.60
N LEU A 32 2.14 -11.51 0.57
CA LEU A 32 1.04 -12.20 1.26
C LEU A 32 -0.11 -11.25 1.63
N THR A 33 0.19 -10.01 2.00
CA THR A 33 -0.84 -8.98 2.23
C THR A 33 -1.62 -8.71 0.95
N GLY A 34 -0.94 -8.56 -0.19
CA GLY A 34 -1.58 -8.39 -1.50
C GLY A 34 -2.41 -9.60 -1.92
N ILE A 35 -1.89 -10.82 -1.73
CA ILE A 35 -2.64 -12.06 -1.99
C ILE A 35 -3.91 -12.13 -1.12
N GLY A 36 -3.84 -11.71 0.13
CA GLY A 36 -4.99 -11.70 1.04
C GLY A 36 -5.99 -10.57 0.80
N MET A 37 -5.61 -9.51 0.07
CA MET A 37 -6.49 -8.39 -0.26
C MET A 37 -7.32 -8.63 -1.53
N ALA A 38 -6.72 -9.15 -2.58
CA ALA A 38 -7.32 -9.21 -3.91
C ALA A 38 -8.48 -10.24 -4.09
N PRO A 39 -8.66 -11.29 -3.25
CA PRO A 39 -9.84 -12.15 -3.29
C PRO A 39 -11.18 -11.39 -3.19
N TRP A 40 -11.13 -10.16 -2.68
CA TRP A 40 -12.24 -9.25 -2.57
C TRP A 40 -13.07 -9.18 -3.85
N ALA A 41 -12.43 -8.94 -4.99
CA ALA A 41 -13.12 -8.78 -6.29
C ALA A 41 -13.90 -10.03 -6.72
N ALA A 42 -13.45 -11.23 -6.34
CA ALA A 42 -14.10 -12.49 -6.70
C ALA A 42 -15.10 -12.95 -5.63
N ILE A 43 -14.79 -12.74 -4.35
CA ILE A 43 -15.60 -13.25 -3.22
C ILE A 43 -16.83 -12.38 -2.99
N MET A 44 -16.72 -11.04 -3.10
CA MET A 44 -17.84 -10.15 -2.78
C MET A 44 -19.06 -10.35 -3.68
N PRO A 45 -18.94 -10.41 -5.03
CA PRO A 45 -20.07 -10.77 -5.88
C PRO A 45 -20.69 -12.14 -5.54
N TYR A 46 -19.84 -13.15 -5.30
CA TYR A 46 -20.31 -14.48 -4.88
C TYR A 46 -21.12 -14.44 -3.57
N VAL A 47 -20.69 -13.66 -2.57
CA VAL A 47 -21.42 -13.49 -1.32
C VAL A 47 -22.73 -12.76 -1.54
N LYS A 48 -22.78 -11.72 -2.40
CA LYS A 48 -23.99 -11.00 -2.80
C LYS A 48 -25.02 -11.96 -3.38
N ASP A 49 -24.64 -12.72 -4.40
CA ASP A 49 -25.53 -13.63 -5.11
C ASP A 49 -26.02 -14.75 -4.20
N ARG A 50 -25.14 -15.36 -3.43
CA ARG A 50 -25.47 -16.47 -2.54
C ARG A 50 -26.41 -16.08 -1.40
N LEU A 51 -26.23 -14.89 -0.83
CA LEU A 51 -27.08 -14.36 0.25
C LEU A 51 -28.30 -13.61 -0.29
N ALA A 52 -28.45 -13.54 -1.63
CA ALA A 52 -29.50 -12.77 -2.31
C ALA A 52 -29.62 -11.34 -1.76
N LEU A 53 -28.48 -10.65 -1.58
CA LEU A 53 -28.44 -9.31 -1.00
C LEU A 53 -28.96 -8.28 -1.99
N ASP A 54 -29.85 -7.41 -1.55
CA ASP A 54 -30.17 -6.20 -2.26
C ASP A 54 -29.00 -5.21 -2.26
N GLU A 55 -29.12 -4.12 -3.00
CA GLU A 55 -28.04 -3.14 -3.17
C GLU A 55 -27.68 -2.46 -1.84
N ILE A 56 -28.63 -2.27 -0.93
CA ILE A 56 -28.41 -1.60 0.37
C ILE A 56 -27.60 -2.50 1.29
N TYR A 57 -27.99 -3.77 1.47
CA TYR A 57 -27.25 -4.71 2.31
C TYR A 57 -25.87 -5.03 1.73
N TYR A 58 -25.74 -5.09 0.41
CA TYR A 58 -24.46 -5.26 -0.25
C TYR A 58 -23.55 -4.05 -0.01
N ALA A 59 -24.06 -2.82 -0.15
CA ALA A 59 -23.31 -1.60 0.13
C ALA A 59 -22.84 -1.53 1.60
N GLN A 60 -23.68 -1.94 2.55
CA GLN A 60 -23.30 -2.04 3.97
C GLN A 60 -22.13 -3.02 4.17
N LEU A 61 -22.17 -4.16 3.49
CA LEU A 61 -21.09 -5.15 3.54
C LEU A 61 -19.78 -4.56 3.01
N LEU A 62 -19.80 -3.86 1.86
CA LEU A 62 -18.61 -3.22 1.30
C LEU A 62 -18.08 -2.10 2.21
N LEU A 63 -18.96 -1.27 2.77
CA LEU A 63 -18.60 -0.19 3.68
C LEU A 63 -17.91 -0.72 4.95
N SER A 64 -18.35 -1.89 5.45
CA SER A 64 -17.80 -2.50 6.66
C SER A 64 -16.30 -2.81 6.55
N PHE A 65 -15.82 -3.16 5.36
CA PHE A 65 -14.36 -3.31 5.08
C PHE A 65 -13.60 -2.00 5.29
N GLY A 66 -14.10 -0.91 4.69
CA GLY A 66 -13.48 0.41 4.82
C GLY A 66 -13.42 0.88 6.27
N ILE A 67 -14.52 0.69 7.02
CA ILE A 67 -14.57 1.01 8.46
C ILE A 67 -13.51 0.20 9.23
N GLY A 68 -13.42 -1.10 8.96
CA GLY A 68 -12.39 -1.95 9.55
C GLY A 68 -10.99 -1.43 9.29
N ALA A 69 -10.65 -1.11 8.03
CA ALA A 69 -9.33 -0.61 7.64
C ALA A 69 -8.97 0.72 8.32
N VAL A 70 -9.91 1.67 8.34
CA VAL A 70 -9.71 2.98 8.98
C VAL A 70 -9.49 2.86 10.49
N ILE A 71 -10.13 1.89 11.16
CA ILE A 71 -9.89 1.61 12.59
C ILE A 71 -8.55 0.87 12.78
N GLY A 72 -8.21 -0.09 11.93
CA GLY A 72 -6.99 -0.89 12.04
C GLY A 72 -5.70 -0.08 11.93
N MET A 73 -5.66 0.90 11.03
CA MET A 73 -4.45 1.69 10.75
C MET A 73 -3.91 2.49 11.96
N PRO A 74 -4.71 3.29 12.67
CA PRO A 74 -4.20 4.02 13.84
C PRO A 74 -3.79 3.07 14.98
N LEU A 75 -4.49 1.96 15.13
CA LEU A 75 -4.16 0.96 16.15
C LEU A 75 -2.88 0.20 15.82
N ALA A 76 -2.55 0.00 14.54
CA ALA A 76 -1.33 -0.70 14.12
C ALA A 76 -0.07 -0.10 14.70
N GLY A 77 0.07 1.24 14.72
CA GLY A 77 1.21 1.93 15.29
C GLY A 77 1.40 1.65 16.79
N ILE A 78 0.29 1.57 17.54
CA ILE A 78 0.27 1.27 18.98
C ILE A 78 0.60 -0.21 19.23
N ILE A 79 -0.05 -1.10 18.49
CA ILE A 79 0.11 -2.55 18.58
C ILE A 79 1.55 -2.96 18.22
N CYS A 80 2.11 -2.39 17.15
CA CYS A 80 3.49 -2.63 16.74
C CYS A 80 4.51 -2.19 17.80
N LYS A 81 4.27 -1.06 18.47
CA LYS A 81 5.12 -0.63 19.59
C LYS A 81 5.06 -1.58 20.78
N ARG A 82 3.88 -2.13 21.08
CA ARG A 82 3.68 -2.98 22.26
C ARG A 82 4.14 -4.41 22.05
N PHE A 83 3.83 -5.02 20.90
CA PHE A 83 4.03 -6.45 20.64
C PHE A 83 5.18 -6.73 19.67
N GLY A 84 5.73 -5.69 19.02
CA GLY A 84 6.77 -5.81 18.01
C GLY A 84 6.21 -6.08 16.61
N VAL A 85 6.82 -5.46 15.61
CA VAL A 85 6.34 -5.45 14.22
C VAL A 85 6.25 -6.86 13.64
N LYS A 86 7.26 -7.73 13.91
CA LYS A 86 7.26 -9.13 13.46
C LYS A 86 6.02 -9.89 13.91
N ASN A 87 5.72 -9.86 15.22
CA ASN A 87 4.62 -10.62 15.79
C ASN A 87 3.27 -10.13 15.26
N VAL A 88 3.15 -8.81 15.08
CA VAL A 88 1.94 -8.19 14.51
C VAL A 88 1.73 -8.63 13.07
N ILE A 89 2.76 -8.58 12.21
CA ILE A 89 2.68 -9.03 10.81
C ILE A 89 2.27 -10.50 10.75
N VAL A 90 2.93 -11.38 11.49
CA VAL A 90 2.68 -12.82 11.43
C VAL A 90 1.27 -13.16 11.88
N LEU A 91 0.83 -12.59 13.03
CA LEU A 91 -0.51 -12.83 13.54
C LEU A 91 -1.59 -12.27 12.62
N ALA A 92 -1.39 -11.05 12.13
CA ALA A 92 -2.36 -10.41 11.24
C ALA A 92 -2.47 -11.14 9.89
N LEU A 93 -1.37 -11.63 9.30
CA LEU A 93 -1.39 -12.47 8.09
C LEU A 93 -2.13 -13.78 8.34
N PHE A 94 -1.85 -14.45 9.46
CA PHE A 94 -2.53 -15.69 9.81
C PHE A 94 -4.04 -15.49 9.93
N LEU A 95 -4.48 -14.49 10.68
CA LEU A 95 -5.89 -14.16 10.84
C LEU A 95 -6.52 -13.70 9.52
N LEU A 96 -5.79 -12.96 8.68
CA LEU A 96 -6.26 -12.52 7.36
C LEU A 96 -6.69 -13.70 6.49
N PHE A 97 -5.84 -14.72 6.36
CA PHE A 97 -6.15 -15.89 5.54
C PHE A 97 -7.29 -16.74 6.13
N LEU A 98 -7.40 -16.83 7.46
CA LEU A 98 -8.57 -17.46 8.09
C LEU A 98 -9.86 -16.67 7.82
N THR A 99 -9.78 -15.34 7.81
CA THR A 99 -10.93 -14.48 7.50
C THR A 99 -11.37 -14.63 6.05
N VAL A 100 -10.43 -14.74 5.10
CA VAL A 100 -10.73 -15.02 3.67
C VAL A 100 -11.46 -16.37 3.53
N LEU A 101 -11.02 -17.40 4.23
CA LEU A 101 -11.72 -18.69 4.26
C LEU A 101 -13.11 -18.57 4.86
N ALA A 102 -13.28 -17.86 5.97
CA ALA A 102 -14.57 -17.69 6.61
C ALA A 102 -15.60 -17.02 5.69
N ILE A 103 -15.20 -15.93 5.00
CA ILE A 103 -16.08 -15.17 4.09
C ILE A 103 -16.44 -15.98 2.85
N SER A 104 -15.51 -16.75 2.31
CA SER A 104 -15.76 -17.58 1.13
C SER A 104 -16.56 -18.84 1.44
N SER A 105 -16.79 -19.15 2.73
CA SER A 105 -17.54 -20.34 3.16
C SER A 105 -18.99 -20.33 2.66
N PRO A 106 -19.49 -21.45 2.11
CA PRO A 106 -20.87 -21.53 1.62
C PRO A 106 -21.94 -21.44 2.73
N SER A 107 -21.58 -21.58 4.00
CA SER A 107 -22.50 -21.58 5.15
C SER A 107 -22.55 -20.24 5.89
N ILE A 108 -21.75 -19.23 5.51
CA ILE A 108 -21.75 -17.95 6.24
C ILE A 108 -23.07 -17.20 6.04
N ALA A 109 -23.69 -16.74 7.13
CA ALA A 109 -24.87 -15.88 7.12
C ALA A 109 -24.49 -14.40 7.05
N TYR A 110 -25.46 -13.50 6.84
CA TYR A 110 -25.20 -12.07 6.61
C TYR A 110 -24.47 -11.38 7.77
N VAL A 111 -24.94 -11.54 9.02
CA VAL A 111 -24.31 -10.89 10.18
C VAL A 111 -22.87 -11.38 10.42
N PRO A 112 -22.57 -12.68 10.43
CA PRO A 112 -21.19 -13.17 10.45
C PRO A 112 -20.35 -12.68 9.26
N ALA A 113 -20.94 -12.49 8.07
CA ALA A 113 -20.24 -11.94 6.91
C ALA A 113 -19.81 -10.48 7.14
N ILE A 114 -20.68 -9.62 7.70
CA ILE A 114 -20.32 -8.24 8.07
C ILE A 114 -19.15 -8.23 9.07
N VAL A 115 -19.21 -9.06 10.12
CA VAL A 115 -18.13 -9.15 11.12
C VAL A 115 -16.83 -9.61 10.47
N ALA A 116 -16.87 -10.62 9.62
CA ALA A 116 -15.70 -11.14 8.93
C ALA A 116 -15.12 -10.11 7.93
N VAL A 117 -15.97 -9.39 7.18
CA VAL A 117 -15.53 -8.33 6.25
C VAL A 117 -14.93 -7.15 7.01
N THR A 118 -15.52 -6.73 8.13
CA THR A 118 -14.95 -5.70 9.01
C THR A 118 -13.58 -6.13 9.54
N LEU A 119 -13.46 -7.39 10.00
CA LEU A 119 -12.18 -7.94 10.45
C LEU A 119 -11.16 -8.03 9.32
N TRP A 120 -11.59 -8.37 8.11
CA TRP A 120 -10.72 -8.38 6.93
C TRP A 120 -10.10 -7.00 6.68
N GLY A 121 -10.96 -5.96 6.59
CA GLY A 121 -10.48 -4.58 6.46
C GLY A 121 -9.56 -4.15 7.59
N PHE A 122 -9.91 -4.46 8.84
CA PHE A 122 -9.10 -4.17 10.02
C PHE A 122 -7.69 -4.79 9.94
N LEU A 123 -7.60 -6.05 9.53
CA LEU A 123 -6.32 -6.76 9.37
C LEU A 123 -5.49 -6.21 8.22
N ILE A 124 -6.12 -5.83 7.11
CA ILE A 124 -5.45 -5.14 6.00
C ILE A 124 -4.90 -3.78 6.48
N GLY A 125 -5.68 -3.00 7.21
CA GLY A 125 -5.22 -1.73 7.78
C GLY A 125 -4.01 -1.90 8.72
N ILE A 126 -4.03 -2.92 9.57
CA ILE A 126 -2.87 -3.26 10.42
C ILE A 126 -1.66 -3.65 9.58
N LEU A 127 -1.83 -4.51 8.59
CA LEU A 127 -0.73 -5.01 7.76
C LEU A 127 -0.09 -3.92 6.91
N GLU A 128 -0.88 -3.02 6.33
CA GLU A 128 -0.37 -1.87 5.59
C GLU A 128 0.61 -1.04 6.42
N VAL A 129 0.21 -0.68 7.65
CA VAL A 129 1.06 0.11 8.53
C VAL A 129 2.26 -0.70 9.04
N ALA A 130 2.04 -1.95 9.49
CA ALA A 130 3.09 -2.80 10.04
C ALA A 130 4.18 -3.13 8.99
N ASN A 131 3.78 -3.47 7.78
CA ASN A 131 4.70 -3.71 6.66
C ASN A 131 5.49 -2.45 6.30
N ASN A 132 4.86 -1.27 6.25
CA ASN A 132 5.56 -0.02 5.99
C ASN A 132 6.57 0.32 7.11
N ILE A 133 6.23 0.07 8.39
CA ILE A 133 7.17 0.19 9.51
C ILE A 133 8.35 -0.77 9.33
N TYR A 134 8.10 -2.01 8.93
CA TYR A 134 9.16 -3.00 8.68
C TYR A 134 10.05 -2.60 7.50
N GLY A 135 9.48 -2.17 6.39
CA GLY A 135 10.22 -1.70 5.20
C GLY A 135 11.10 -0.49 5.50
N THR A 136 10.57 0.50 6.23
CA THR A 136 11.35 1.68 6.66
C THR A 136 12.45 1.34 7.67
N PHE A 137 12.24 0.32 8.53
CA PHE A 137 13.29 -0.22 9.38
C PHE A 137 14.47 -0.77 8.55
N PHE A 138 14.20 -1.48 7.45
CA PHE A 138 15.22 -1.95 6.52
C PHE A 138 15.94 -0.80 5.80
N GLU A 139 15.24 0.27 5.41
CA GLU A 139 15.87 1.47 4.85
C GLU A 139 16.84 2.10 5.84
N ASP A 140 16.45 2.18 7.12
CA ASP A 140 17.31 2.72 8.19
C ASP A 140 18.59 1.87 8.40
N LEU A 141 18.46 0.54 8.32
CA LEU A 141 19.60 -0.38 8.46
C LEU A 141 20.57 -0.29 7.29
N THR A 142 20.08 -0.15 6.06
CA THR A 142 20.90 -0.23 4.85
C THR A 142 21.34 1.13 4.32
N LYS A 143 20.64 2.20 4.73
CA LYS A 143 20.77 3.55 4.15
C LYS A 143 20.48 3.55 2.63
N GLN A 144 19.61 2.66 2.19
CA GLN A 144 19.15 2.53 0.81
C GLN A 144 17.64 2.74 0.76
N HIS A 145 17.13 3.19 -0.39
CA HIS A 145 15.70 3.19 -0.67
C HIS A 145 15.27 1.78 -1.03
N LEU A 146 14.33 1.19 -0.31
CA LEU A 146 13.86 -0.18 -0.48
C LEU A 146 12.34 -0.31 -0.40
N LEU A 147 11.64 0.72 0.08
CA LEU A 147 10.22 0.63 0.37
C LEU A 147 9.38 0.48 -0.89
N SER A 148 9.74 1.15 -1.99
CA SER A 148 9.08 0.96 -3.29
C SER A 148 9.15 -0.49 -3.74
N GLY A 149 10.34 -1.09 -3.66
CA GLY A 149 10.55 -2.49 -3.99
C GLY A 149 9.74 -3.44 -3.10
N PHE A 150 9.61 -3.16 -1.80
CA PHE A 150 8.75 -3.93 -0.90
C PHE A 150 7.27 -3.81 -1.30
N GLN A 151 6.76 -2.60 -1.55
CA GLN A 151 5.38 -2.38 -1.97
C GLN A 151 5.05 -2.97 -3.34
N ALA A 152 6.04 -3.08 -4.26
CA ALA A 152 5.86 -3.78 -5.52
C ALA A 152 5.45 -5.25 -5.31
N TYR A 153 5.98 -5.93 -4.28
CA TYR A 153 5.58 -7.30 -3.95
C TYR A 153 4.12 -7.38 -3.49
N SER A 154 3.60 -6.38 -2.78
CA SER A 154 2.16 -6.31 -2.47
C SER A 154 1.31 -6.24 -3.74
N THR A 155 1.68 -5.35 -4.68
CA THR A 155 0.99 -5.23 -5.97
C THR A 155 1.05 -6.53 -6.79
N ILE A 156 2.22 -7.20 -6.82
CA ILE A 156 2.37 -8.52 -7.47
C ILE A 156 1.46 -9.56 -6.81
N GLY A 157 1.36 -9.55 -5.48
CA GLY A 157 0.43 -10.42 -4.75
C GLY A 157 -1.03 -10.17 -5.09
N CYS A 158 -1.43 -8.90 -5.22
CA CYS A 158 -2.77 -8.52 -5.69
C CYS A 158 -3.04 -9.03 -7.10
N ILE A 159 -2.13 -8.83 -8.05
CA ILE A 159 -2.26 -9.29 -9.44
C ILE A 159 -2.38 -10.81 -9.47
N PHE A 160 -1.51 -11.53 -8.74
CA PHE A 160 -1.56 -12.99 -8.66
C PHE A 160 -2.93 -13.49 -8.20
N SER A 161 -3.46 -12.93 -7.13
CA SER A 161 -4.76 -13.34 -6.60
C SER A 161 -5.92 -12.95 -7.51
N ALA A 162 -5.86 -11.76 -8.13
CA ALA A 162 -6.86 -11.30 -9.08
C ALA A 162 -6.96 -12.19 -10.33
N ILE A 163 -5.85 -12.84 -10.74
CA ILE A 163 -5.81 -13.75 -11.89
C ILE A 163 -6.23 -15.17 -11.48
N ILE A 164 -5.79 -15.67 -10.33
CA ILE A 164 -5.95 -17.08 -9.97
C ILE A 164 -7.43 -17.46 -9.76
N TYR A 165 -8.26 -16.55 -9.21
CA TYR A 165 -9.68 -16.81 -9.02
C TYR A 165 -10.42 -17.00 -10.36
N PRO A 166 -10.40 -16.06 -11.32
CA PRO A 166 -11.04 -16.25 -12.61
C PRO A 166 -10.51 -17.44 -13.40
N VAL A 167 -9.23 -17.81 -13.24
CA VAL A 167 -8.63 -18.96 -13.93
C VAL A 167 -9.12 -20.28 -13.34
N LEU A 168 -9.35 -20.37 -12.04
CA LEU A 168 -9.72 -21.61 -11.37
C LEU A 168 -11.26 -21.84 -11.30
N LEU A 169 -12.07 -20.78 -11.28
CA LEU A 169 -13.53 -20.91 -11.22
C LEU A 169 -14.15 -21.72 -12.37
N PRO A 170 -13.69 -21.63 -13.65
CA PRO A 170 -14.22 -22.43 -14.75
C PRO A 170 -14.05 -23.96 -14.59
N PHE A 171 -13.12 -24.42 -13.72
CA PHE A 171 -12.92 -25.84 -13.42
C PHE A 171 -13.92 -26.40 -12.38
N ASN A 172 -15.09 -25.80 -12.23
CA ASN A 172 -16.11 -26.17 -11.23
C ASN A 172 -15.62 -26.10 -9.77
N LEU A 173 -14.60 -25.25 -9.52
CA LEU A 173 -14.13 -24.96 -8.16
C LEU A 173 -14.95 -23.80 -7.59
N SER A 174 -15.63 -24.04 -6.46
CA SER A 174 -16.28 -22.94 -5.75
C SER A 174 -15.26 -21.93 -5.23
N PRO A 175 -15.61 -20.65 -5.02
CA PRO A 175 -14.72 -19.63 -4.44
C PRO A 175 -14.10 -20.11 -3.11
N PHE A 176 -14.82 -20.89 -2.31
CA PHE A 176 -14.31 -21.48 -1.07
C PHE A 176 -13.16 -22.48 -1.31
N ARG A 177 -13.30 -23.37 -2.31
CA ARG A 177 -12.22 -24.32 -2.67
C ARG A 177 -10.99 -23.57 -3.20
N VAL A 178 -11.18 -22.55 -4.01
CA VAL A 178 -10.08 -21.70 -4.50
C VAL A 178 -9.40 -21.00 -3.32
N SER A 179 -10.18 -20.46 -2.37
CA SER A 179 -9.63 -19.85 -1.15
C SER A 179 -8.80 -20.83 -0.31
N ILE A 180 -9.19 -22.11 -0.20
CA ILE A 180 -8.41 -23.15 0.49
C ILE A 180 -7.07 -23.38 -0.26
N LEU A 181 -7.13 -23.53 -1.58
CA LEU A 181 -5.92 -23.76 -2.41
C LEU A 181 -4.89 -22.65 -2.29
N ILE A 182 -5.35 -21.40 -2.10
CA ILE A 182 -4.47 -20.24 -1.89
C ILE A 182 -4.00 -20.16 -0.43
N THR A 183 -4.92 -20.36 0.51
CA THR A 183 -4.63 -20.16 1.94
C THR A 183 -3.62 -21.15 2.47
N VAL A 184 -3.71 -22.43 2.11
CA VAL A 184 -2.80 -23.47 2.64
C VAL A 184 -1.34 -23.18 2.32
N PRO A 185 -0.93 -22.91 1.07
CA PRO A 185 0.44 -22.50 0.79
C PRO A 185 0.84 -21.18 1.49
N CYS A 186 -0.07 -20.21 1.58
CA CYS A 186 0.20 -18.95 2.25
C CYS A 186 0.47 -19.14 3.75
N LEU A 187 -0.25 -20.04 4.44
CA LEU A 187 0.01 -20.37 5.84
C LEU A 187 1.41 -20.98 6.03
N LEU A 188 1.87 -21.82 5.11
CA LEU A 188 3.24 -22.34 5.13
C LEU A 188 4.29 -21.24 4.92
N LEU A 189 4.01 -20.28 4.01
CA LEU A 189 4.88 -19.12 3.79
C LEU A 189 4.92 -18.18 5.00
N ILE A 190 3.85 -18.09 5.78
CA ILE A 190 3.82 -17.33 7.05
C ILE A 190 4.79 -17.93 8.07
N LEU A 191 4.99 -19.25 8.10
CA LEU A 191 6.02 -19.87 8.95
C LEU A 191 7.43 -19.42 8.56
N PHE A 192 7.70 -19.26 7.26
CA PHE A 192 8.95 -18.67 6.80
C PHE A 192 9.09 -17.21 7.27
N CYS A 193 8.04 -16.41 7.16
CA CYS A 193 8.03 -15.06 7.70
C CYS A 193 8.29 -15.04 9.21
N HIS A 194 7.62 -15.91 9.96
CA HIS A 194 7.85 -16.03 11.40
C HIS A 194 9.32 -16.33 11.74
N LYS A 195 9.98 -17.21 10.98
CA LYS A 195 11.38 -17.59 11.23
C LYS A 195 12.35 -16.46 10.94
N TYR A 196 12.15 -15.68 9.85
CA TYR A 196 13.18 -14.78 9.31
C TYR A 196 12.86 -13.29 9.47
N LEU A 197 11.62 -12.88 9.79
CA LEU A 197 11.34 -11.49 10.14
C LEU A 197 12.09 -11.11 11.42
N ILE A 198 12.70 -9.93 11.41
CA ILE A 198 13.42 -9.38 12.58
C ILE A 198 12.39 -8.70 13.49
N ASN A 199 12.48 -8.98 14.79
CA ASN A 199 11.66 -8.27 15.77
C ASN A 199 12.32 -6.92 16.10
N THR A 200 11.53 -5.84 16.04
CA THR A 200 12.01 -4.48 16.33
C THR A 200 11.93 -4.12 17.83
N HIS A 201 11.58 -5.07 18.70
CA HIS A 201 11.46 -4.84 20.15
C HIS A 201 12.77 -4.45 20.87
N GLY A 202 13.94 -4.64 20.26
CA GLY A 202 15.25 -4.38 20.86
C GLY A 202 15.71 -2.92 20.87
N GLN A 203 14.93 -1.95 20.39
CA GLN A 203 15.27 -0.52 20.48
C GLN A 203 14.55 0.19 21.64
N ARG A 204 14.02 -0.54 22.61
CA ARG A 204 13.50 0.02 23.84
C ARG A 204 14.63 0.22 24.84
N SER A 205 14.99 1.48 25.07
CA SER A 205 15.52 1.97 26.38
C SER A 205 16.73 1.29 27.04
N ASP A 206 17.72 0.80 26.28
CA ASP A 206 19.06 0.61 26.88
C ASP A 206 19.88 1.92 26.96
N ASP A 207 19.29 3.05 26.56
CA ASP A 207 19.92 4.38 26.69
C ASP A 207 19.86 4.96 28.11
N LYS A 208 19.35 4.19 29.11
CA LYS A 208 19.40 4.64 30.52
C LYS A 208 20.57 4.09 31.35
N SER A 209 21.41 3.22 30.78
CA SER A 209 22.49 2.64 31.56
C SER A 209 23.77 2.40 30.77
N LYS A 210 24.25 3.40 30.02
CA LYS A 210 25.67 3.54 29.66
C LYS A 210 25.98 4.97 29.26
N SER A 211 25.87 5.88 30.21
CA SER A 211 26.71 7.07 30.27
C SER A 211 28.09 6.64 30.80
N THR A 212 28.84 5.97 29.95
CA THR A 212 30.29 5.80 30.21
C THR A 212 30.98 6.26 28.93
N ILE A 213 31.47 7.46 28.99
CA ILE A 213 32.62 8.08 28.34
C ILE A 213 33.26 7.20 27.25
N SER A 214 32.99 7.55 25.98
CA SER A 214 33.96 7.44 24.91
C SER A 214 33.87 8.72 24.09
N THR A 215 34.92 9.51 24.26
CA THR A 215 35.32 10.68 23.48
C THR A 215 35.38 10.34 21.99
N ASP A 216 34.28 10.54 21.30
CA ASP A 216 34.27 10.90 19.87
C ASP A 216 32.94 11.61 19.57
N ASN A 217 33.04 12.94 19.46
CA ASN A 217 31.93 13.87 19.28
C ASN A 217 31.29 13.77 17.91
N THR A 218 30.44 12.77 17.67
CA THR A 218 29.41 12.82 16.64
C THR A 218 28.11 12.31 17.23
N VAL A 219 27.53 13.12 18.12
CA VAL A 219 26.12 13.01 18.48
C VAL A 219 25.32 13.33 17.24
N VAL A 220 24.90 12.28 16.51
CA VAL A 220 23.85 12.42 15.49
C VAL A 220 22.56 12.70 16.24
N CYS A 221 22.31 13.97 16.55
CA CYS A 221 20.99 14.46 16.95
C CYS A 221 20.02 14.12 15.81
N PHE A 222 19.20 13.10 15.99
CA PHE A 222 17.99 12.93 15.19
C PHE A 222 17.04 14.08 15.56
N GLN A 223 17.23 15.22 14.92
CA GLN A 223 16.31 16.34 15.01
C GLN A 223 14.98 15.85 14.39
N GLU A 224 13.90 15.90 15.17
CA GLU A 224 12.54 15.70 14.65
C GLU A 224 12.23 16.89 13.72
N ASN A 225 12.45 16.70 12.44
CA ASN A 225 12.30 17.78 11.44
C ASN A 225 10.85 17.94 10.99
N PHE A 226 9.98 16.93 11.23
CA PHE A 226 8.59 16.98 10.83
C PHE A 226 7.67 17.37 11.99
N THR A 227 6.91 18.43 11.77
CA THR A 227 5.78 18.84 12.63
C THR A 227 4.54 18.00 12.30
N LYS A 228 3.52 18.07 13.16
CA LYS A 228 2.19 17.47 12.88
C LYS A 228 1.62 17.93 11.54
N PHE A 229 1.88 19.18 11.16
CA PHE A 229 1.45 19.74 9.88
C PHE A 229 2.04 18.99 8.67
N HIS A 230 3.34 18.69 8.68
CA HIS A 230 3.98 17.93 7.61
C HIS A 230 3.42 16.50 7.49
N ILE A 231 3.10 15.86 8.63
CA ILE A 231 2.49 14.52 8.66
C ILE A 231 1.09 14.55 8.04
N VAL A 232 0.29 15.58 8.36
CA VAL A 232 -1.04 15.75 7.77
C VAL A 232 -0.95 16.01 6.27
N MET A 233 -0.05 16.90 5.83
CA MET A 233 0.17 17.16 4.39
C MET A 233 0.61 15.88 3.64
N ALA A 234 1.48 15.08 4.24
CA ALA A 234 1.87 13.78 3.72
C ALA A 234 0.68 12.82 3.60
N GLY A 235 -0.18 12.80 4.64
CA GLY A 235 -1.43 12.03 4.61
C GLY A 235 -2.36 12.47 3.51
N ILE A 236 -2.54 13.79 3.30
CA ILE A 236 -3.38 14.34 2.23
C ILE A 236 -2.80 13.98 0.85
N ALA A 237 -1.48 14.05 0.65
CA ALA A 237 -0.88 13.63 -0.60
C ALA A 237 -1.12 12.12 -0.88
N CYS A 238 -1.04 11.26 0.14
CA CYS A 238 -1.40 9.85 0.03
C CYS A 238 -2.92 9.65 -0.22
N LEU A 239 -3.79 10.48 0.39
CA LEU A 239 -5.23 10.46 0.15
C LEU A 239 -5.55 10.75 -1.32
N LEU A 240 -4.92 11.77 -1.91
CA LEU A 240 -5.11 12.10 -3.32
C LEU A 240 -4.61 10.98 -4.24
N MET A 241 -3.51 10.31 -3.87
CA MET A 241 -3.03 9.14 -4.60
C MET A 241 -4.02 7.97 -4.52
N PHE A 242 -4.51 7.63 -3.33
CA PHE A 242 -5.47 6.54 -3.16
C PHE A 242 -6.83 6.86 -3.77
N LEU A 243 -7.24 8.14 -3.80
CA LEU A 243 -8.42 8.59 -4.54
C LEU A 243 -8.24 8.33 -6.06
N CYS A 244 -7.06 8.64 -6.59
CA CYS A 244 -6.74 8.40 -8.01
C CYS A 244 -6.72 6.91 -8.34
N GLU A 245 -6.08 6.09 -7.49
CA GLU A 245 -6.04 4.62 -7.64
C GLU A 245 -7.45 4.02 -7.56
N GLY A 246 -8.28 4.47 -6.59
CA GLY A 246 -9.68 4.08 -6.44
C GLY A 246 -10.53 4.50 -7.64
N MET A 247 -10.32 5.71 -8.18
CA MET A 247 -11.00 6.15 -9.40
C MET A 247 -10.73 5.19 -10.56
N VAL A 248 -9.48 4.81 -10.79
CA VAL A 248 -9.16 3.87 -11.88
C VAL A 248 -9.76 2.50 -11.60
N TYR A 249 -9.75 2.06 -10.33
CA TYR A 249 -10.34 0.79 -9.92
C TYR A 249 -11.84 0.73 -10.23
N ASP A 250 -12.59 1.75 -9.82
CA ASP A 250 -14.05 1.75 -9.88
C ASP A 250 -14.59 2.16 -11.26
N TRP A 251 -13.92 3.11 -11.93
CA TRP A 251 -14.50 3.80 -13.09
C TRP A 251 -13.80 3.52 -14.42
N SER A 252 -12.60 2.92 -14.46
CA SER A 252 -11.91 2.65 -15.72
C SER A 252 -12.72 1.70 -16.63
N GLY A 253 -13.27 0.62 -16.06
CA GLY A 253 -14.08 -0.32 -16.80
C GLY A 253 -15.39 0.29 -17.29
N VAL A 254 -16.07 1.07 -16.44
CA VAL A 254 -17.31 1.77 -16.80
C VAL A 254 -17.05 2.75 -17.95
N TYR A 255 -15.98 3.53 -17.84
CA TYR A 255 -15.60 4.51 -18.88
C TYR A 255 -15.30 3.84 -20.22
N LEU A 256 -14.49 2.80 -20.22
CA LEU A 256 -14.14 2.06 -21.43
C LEU A 256 -15.37 1.41 -22.08
N ASN A 257 -16.27 0.83 -21.28
CA ASN A 257 -17.49 0.22 -21.82
C ASN A 257 -18.47 1.27 -22.35
N VAL A 258 -18.79 2.32 -21.57
CA VAL A 258 -19.85 3.28 -21.90
C VAL A 258 -19.38 4.35 -22.90
N LYS A 259 -18.13 4.84 -22.79
CA LYS A 259 -17.62 5.96 -23.60
C LYS A 259 -16.79 5.49 -24.80
N CYS A 260 -16.04 4.40 -24.64
CA CYS A 260 -15.22 3.85 -25.73
C CYS A 260 -15.92 2.71 -26.48
N ASN A 261 -17.14 2.31 -26.07
CA ASN A 261 -17.95 1.26 -26.69
C ASN A 261 -17.23 -0.09 -26.89
N VAL A 262 -16.40 -0.49 -25.90
CA VAL A 262 -15.73 -1.79 -25.92
C VAL A 262 -16.47 -2.80 -25.03
N SER A 263 -16.27 -4.10 -25.30
CA SER A 263 -16.86 -5.17 -24.49
C SER A 263 -16.35 -5.13 -23.03
N LEU A 264 -17.11 -5.73 -22.10
CA LEU A 264 -16.76 -5.75 -20.69
C LEU A 264 -15.43 -6.45 -20.43
N GLU A 265 -15.06 -7.46 -21.23
CA GLU A 265 -13.78 -8.17 -21.13
C GLU A 265 -12.60 -7.24 -21.45
N ILE A 266 -12.73 -6.40 -22.48
CA ILE A 266 -11.70 -5.39 -22.83
C ILE A 266 -11.69 -4.27 -21.82
N ALA A 267 -12.85 -3.86 -21.32
CA ALA A 267 -12.99 -2.81 -20.32
C ALA A 267 -12.23 -3.14 -19.01
N ALA A 268 -12.22 -4.41 -18.60
CA ALA A 268 -11.46 -4.87 -17.42
C ALA A 268 -9.93 -4.72 -17.57
N ILE A 269 -9.42 -4.65 -18.82
CA ILE A 269 -7.99 -4.48 -19.10
C ILE A 269 -7.49 -3.11 -18.61
N GLY A 270 -8.34 -2.09 -18.60
CA GLY A 270 -7.94 -0.74 -18.17
C GLY A 270 -7.32 -0.69 -16.78
N TYR A 271 -7.99 -1.26 -15.79
CA TYR A 271 -7.46 -1.36 -14.43
C TYR A 271 -6.23 -2.28 -14.35
N ALA A 272 -6.27 -3.43 -15.02
CA ALA A 272 -5.17 -4.38 -14.99
C ALA A 272 -3.85 -3.77 -15.52
N ILE A 273 -3.92 -3.01 -16.61
CA ILE A 273 -2.77 -2.29 -17.20
C ILE A 273 -2.27 -1.20 -16.25
N PHE A 274 -3.16 -0.43 -15.64
CA PHE A 274 -2.78 0.57 -14.63
C PHE A 274 -2.01 -0.09 -13.48
N GLN A 275 -2.52 -1.16 -12.90
CA GLN A 275 -1.88 -1.86 -11.78
C GLN A 275 -0.54 -2.50 -12.17
N LEU A 276 -0.44 -3.06 -13.37
CA LEU A 276 0.83 -3.57 -13.89
C LEU A 276 1.86 -2.45 -14.02
N ALA A 277 1.45 -1.29 -14.53
CA ALA A 277 2.31 -0.12 -14.65
C ALA A 277 2.76 0.41 -13.28
N VAL A 278 1.87 0.46 -12.28
CA VAL A 278 2.19 0.78 -10.88
C VAL A 278 3.22 -0.22 -10.34
N ALA A 279 3.05 -1.53 -10.55
CA ALA A 279 3.99 -2.55 -10.11
C ALA A 279 5.38 -2.36 -10.72
N ILE A 280 5.45 -2.14 -12.04
CA ILE A 280 6.70 -1.87 -12.77
C ILE A 280 7.40 -0.64 -12.18
N MET A 281 6.66 0.45 -11.98
CA MET A 281 7.22 1.68 -11.45
C MET A 281 7.71 1.52 -10.00
N ARG A 282 7.00 0.77 -9.16
CA ARG A 282 7.43 0.43 -7.79
C ARG A 282 8.71 -0.42 -7.79
N LEU A 283 8.87 -1.36 -8.72
CA LEU A 283 10.11 -2.15 -8.86
C LEU A 283 11.33 -1.29 -9.26
N LEU A 284 11.10 -0.28 -10.09
CA LEU A 284 12.15 0.66 -10.54
C LEU A 284 12.35 1.82 -9.55
N GLY A 285 11.39 2.07 -8.67
CA GLY A 285 11.27 3.26 -7.84
C GLY A 285 12.48 3.53 -6.98
N ASP A 286 12.98 2.51 -6.27
CA ASP A 286 14.13 2.67 -5.38
C ASP A 286 15.39 3.14 -6.13
N ARG A 287 15.59 2.65 -7.37
CA ARG A 287 16.69 3.09 -8.24
C ARG A 287 16.48 4.50 -8.77
N LEU A 288 15.24 4.83 -9.16
CA LEU A 288 14.90 6.15 -9.68
C LEU A 288 15.02 7.22 -8.60
N VAL A 289 14.50 6.97 -7.40
CA VAL A 289 14.65 7.87 -6.24
C VAL A 289 16.12 8.12 -5.93
N SER A 290 16.97 7.08 -5.98
CA SER A 290 18.40 7.21 -5.73
C SER A 290 19.13 8.02 -6.81
N LYS A 291 18.67 7.97 -8.09
CA LYS A 291 19.32 8.66 -9.21
C LYS A 291 18.86 10.09 -9.39
N ILE A 292 17.57 10.35 -9.39
CA ILE A 292 16.99 11.66 -9.74
C ILE A 292 16.39 12.41 -8.54
N GLY A 293 16.26 11.72 -7.40
CA GLY A 293 15.67 12.26 -6.18
C GLY A 293 14.15 12.15 -6.13
N GLY A 294 13.61 11.98 -4.92
CA GLY A 294 12.17 11.81 -4.71
C GLY A 294 11.33 13.01 -5.17
N THR A 295 11.79 14.24 -4.92
CA THR A 295 11.08 15.46 -5.31
C THR A 295 10.84 15.54 -6.82
N LYS A 296 11.91 15.36 -7.62
CA LYS A 296 11.78 15.38 -9.07
C LYS A 296 10.87 14.28 -9.57
N LEU A 297 11.06 13.05 -9.05
CA LEU A 297 10.26 11.89 -9.44
C LEU A 297 8.77 12.12 -9.22
N LEU A 298 8.37 12.57 -8.01
CA LEU A 298 6.96 12.74 -7.68
C LEU A 298 6.32 13.94 -8.38
N CYS A 299 7.04 15.08 -8.49
CA CYS A 299 6.51 16.25 -9.18
C CYS A 299 6.31 15.98 -10.68
N THR A 300 7.32 15.40 -11.37
CA THR A 300 7.18 15.05 -12.79
C THR A 300 6.09 14.00 -12.99
N GLY A 301 6.00 12.98 -12.12
CA GLY A 301 4.94 11.98 -12.16
C GLY A 301 3.56 12.61 -12.01
N SER A 302 3.35 13.51 -11.04
CA SER A 302 2.07 14.19 -10.84
C SER A 302 1.64 15.03 -12.04
N ILE A 303 2.59 15.73 -12.69
CA ILE A 303 2.31 16.51 -13.91
C ILE A 303 1.94 15.58 -15.09
N ILE A 304 2.68 14.47 -15.27
CA ILE A 304 2.37 13.49 -16.30
C ILE A 304 0.99 12.88 -16.04
N ALA A 305 0.66 12.54 -14.79
CA ALA A 305 -0.66 12.03 -14.44
C ALA A 305 -1.77 13.04 -14.74
N PHE A 306 -1.57 14.32 -14.44
CA PHE A 306 -2.51 15.37 -14.82
C PHE A 306 -2.77 15.34 -16.33
N ILE A 307 -1.72 15.39 -17.14
CA ILE A 307 -1.83 15.41 -18.61
C ILE A 307 -2.58 14.17 -19.10
N THR A 308 -2.20 12.98 -18.64
CA THR A 308 -2.81 11.71 -19.10
C THR A 308 -4.27 11.58 -18.67
N LEU A 309 -4.63 12.05 -17.47
CA LEU A 309 -6.02 12.03 -17.00
C LEU A 309 -6.89 13.04 -17.78
N GLN A 310 -6.33 14.20 -18.19
CA GLN A 310 -7.03 15.08 -19.11
C GLN A 310 -7.22 14.41 -20.49
N PHE A 311 -6.21 13.70 -21.00
CA PHE A 311 -6.36 12.95 -22.25
C PHE A 311 -7.50 11.94 -22.18
N ILE A 312 -7.68 11.21 -21.08
CA ILE A 312 -8.79 10.30 -20.86
C ILE A 312 -10.13 11.07 -20.93
N ALA A 313 -10.21 12.23 -20.28
CA ALA A 313 -11.45 13.01 -20.24
C ALA A 313 -11.89 13.52 -21.62
N PHE A 314 -10.97 13.76 -22.55
CA PHE A 314 -11.27 14.34 -23.86
C PHE A 314 -11.21 13.35 -25.04
N HIS A 315 -10.81 12.10 -24.84
CA HIS A 315 -10.67 11.09 -25.88
C HIS A 315 -11.49 9.84 -25.55
N HIS A 316 -12.15 9.29 -26.57
CA HIS A 316 -13.01 8.11 -26.43
C HIS A 316 -12.47 6.89 -27.21
N GLU A 317 -11.27 6.97 -27.73
CA GLU A 317 -10.61 5.83 -28.36
C GLU A 317 -10.01 4.90 -27.30
N ALA A 318 -10.42 3.63 -27.29
CA ALA A 318 -10.02 2.66 -26.26
C ALA A 318 -8.50 2.52 -26.12
N VAL A 319 -7.76 2.50 -27.25
CA VAL A 319 -6.29 2.39 -27.25
C VAL A 319 -5.63 3.59 -26.56
N VAL A 320 -6.14 4.80 -26.82
CA VAL A 320 -5.65 6.04 -26.20
C VAL A 320 -5.91 6.03 -24.71
N VAL A 321 -7.13 5.66 -24.29
CA VAL A 321 -7.53 5.59 -22.89
C VAL A 321 -6.74 4.54 -22.11
N ILE A 322 -6.59 3.32 -22.65
CA ILE A 322 -5.83 2.24 -22.02
C ILE A 322 -4.34 2.62 -21.90
N THR A 323 -3.77 3.22 -22.94
CA THR A 323 -2.38 3.71 -22.91
C THR A 323 -2.20 4.81 -21.85
N SER A 324 -3.17 5.71 -21.73
CA SER A 324 -3.18 6.75 -20.71
C SER A 324 -3.23 6.17 -19.29
N PHE A 325 -4.01 5.10 -19.06
CA PHE A 325 -3.99 4.38 -17.77
C PHE A 325 -2.60 3.78 -17.48
N ALA A 326 -1.92 3.21 -18.47
CA ALA A 326 -0.56 2.70 -18.29
C ALA A 326 0.40 3.83 -17.89
N ILE A 327 0.35 4.97 -18.60
CA ILE A 327 1.23 6.11 -18.32
C ILE A 327 0.92 6.70 -16.94
N ALA A 328 -0.35 6.85 -16.56
CA ALA A 328 -0.75 7.32 -15.24
C ALA A 328 -0.25 6.38 -14.12
N GLY A 329 -0.35 5.06 -14.30
CA GLY A 329 0.17 4.08 -13.36
C GLY A 329 1.70 4.17 -13.17
N LEU A 330 2.47 4.31 -14.27
CA LEU A 330 3.90 4.57 -14.22
C LEU A 330 4.21 5.91 -13.51
N ALA A 331 3.43 6.94 -13.79
CA ALA A 331 3.65 8.27 -13.23
C ALA A 331 3.43 8.33 -11.70
N LEU A 332 2.42 7.63 -11.19
CA LEU A 332 1.95 7.73 -9.81
C LEU A 332 2.45 6.62 -8.88
N GLY A 333 2.97 5.51 -9.41
CA GLY A 333 3.27 4.30 -8.64
C GLY A 333 4.18 4.48 -7.42
N ASN A 334 5.03 5.52 -7.39
CA ASN A 334 5.98 5.76 -6.30
C ASN A 334 5.56 6.83 -5.28
N VAL A 335 4.36 7.42 -5.40
CA VAL A 335 3.93 8.50 -4.50
C VAL A 335 3.90 8.03 -3.05
N VAL A 336 3.17 6.96 -2.76
CA VAL A 336 3.02 6.43 -1.40
C VAL A 336 4.35 5.97 -0.79
N PRO A 337 5.16 5.09 -1.44
CA PRO A 337 6.39 4.60 -0.83
C PRO A 337 7.41 5.71 -0.57
N VAL A 338 7.54 6.69 -1.46
CA VAL A 338 8.47 7.82 -1.26
C VAL A 338 8.02 8.73 -0.13
N ILE A 339 6.72 9.04 -0.03
CA ILE A 339 6.18 9.84 1.09
C ILE A 339 6.38 9.13 2.42
N ILE A 340 6.02 7.85 2.53
CA ILE A 340 6.17 7.06 3.76
C ILE A 340 7.64 6.97 4.17
N SER A 341 8.54 6.69 3.23
CA SER A 341 9.99 6.67 3.49
C SER A 341 10.50 8.02 4.00
N THR A 342 10.03 9.12 3.40
CA THR A 342 10.39 10.48 3.81
C THR A 342 9.90 10.80 5.22
N VAL A 343 8.64 10.49 5.52
CA VAL A 343 8.06 10.67 6.86
C VAL A 343 8.81 9.86 7.90
N ALA A 344 9.10 8.59 7.61
CA ALA A 344 9.84 7.72 8.51
C ALA A 344 11.23 8.24 8.86
N LYS A 345 11.94 8.80 7.88
CA LYS A 345 13.30 9.38 8.07
C LYS A 345 13.30 10.65 8.91
N ASN A 346 12.21 11.42 8.90
CA ASN A 346 12.13 12.73 9.54
C ASN A 346 11.37 12.75 10.89
N CYS A 347 10.71 11.66 11.29
CA CYS A 347 9.92 11.58 12.52
C CYS A 347 10.60 10.85 13.69
N GLY A 348 11.86 10.45 13.56
CA GLY A 348 12.67 9.88 14.63
C GLY A 348 11.97 8.79 15.46
N LYS A 349 11.83 9.01 16.78
CA LYS A 349 11.17 8.07 17.72
C LYS A 349 9.67 7.89 17.44
N ASN A 350 9.03 8.85 16.79
CA ASN A 350 7.59 8.88 16.51
C ASN A 350 7.21 8.29 15.14
N LYS A 351 8.17 7.70 14.40
CA LYS A 351 7.95 7.24 13.01
C LYS A 351 6.76 6.28 12.86
N SER A 352 6.57 5.35 13.79
CA SER A 352 5.44 4.40 13.70
C SER A 352 4.08 5.10 13.81
N ALA A 353 3.95 6.09 14.70
CA ALA A 353 2.74 6.88 14.82
C ALA A 353 2.53 7.78 13.59
N ALA A 354 3.60 8.36 13.06
CA ALA A 354 3.54 9.18 11.85
C ALA A 354 3.12 8.36 10.62
N ILE A 355 3.71 7.18 10.40
CA ILE A 355 3.32 6.27 9.31
C ILE A 355 1.85 5.85 9.46
N SER A 356 1.42 5.50 10.68
CA SER A 356 0.03 5.16 10.98
C SER A 356 -0.93 6.32 10.65
N THR A 357 -0.59 7.56 11.04
CA THR A 357 -1.39 8.74 10.73
C THR A 357 -1.48 9.00 9.23
N VAL A 358 -0.35 8.94 8.52
CA VAL A 358 -0.31 9.08 7.05
C VAL A 358 -1.15 8.01 6.37
N GLY A 359 -1.04 6.75 6.82
CA GLY A 359 -1.84 5.64 6.30
C GLY A 359 -3.33 5.86 6.52
N THR A 360 -3.74 6.26 7.74
CA THR A 360 -5.15 6.51 8.08
C THR A 360 -5.76 7.61 7.22
N ILE A 361 -5.07 8.76 7.11
CA ILE A 361 -5.53 9.87 6.25
C ILE A 361 -5.54 9.43 4.79
N GLY A 362 -4.48 8.76 4.33
CA GLY A 362 -4.36 8.30 2.97
C GLY A 362 -5.50 7.37 2.57
N TYR A 363 -5.75 6.35 3.37
CA TYR A 363 -6.76 5.32 3.05
C TYR A 363 -8.20 5.85 3.09
N SER A 364 -8.45 6.98 3.76
CA SER A 364 -9.76 7.65 3.69
C SER A 364 -10.11 8.09 2.26
N GLY A 365 -9.11 8.25 1.37
CA GLY A 365 -9.32 8.49 -0.05
C GLY A 365 -10.03 7.36 -0.76
N VAL A 366 -9.71 6.11 -0.43
CA VAL A 366 -10.42 4.92 -0.96
C VAL A 366 -11.86 4.87 -0.49
N LEU A 367 -12.11 5.28 0.76
CA LEU A 367 -13.45 5.25 1.34
C LEU A 367 -14.36 6.37 0.79
N ILE A 368 -13.81 7.57 0.65
CA ILE A 368 -14.55 8.76 0.18
C ILE A 368 -14.69 8.74 -1.36
N GLY A 369 -13.73 8.15 -2.06
CA GLY A 369 -13.62 8.15 -3.51
C GLY A 369 -14.91 7.77 -4.23
N PRO A 370 -15.47 6.56 -4.03
CA PRO A 370 -16.65 6.10 -4.76
C PRO A 370 -17.85 7.04 -4.60
N ALA A 371 -18.11 7.53 -3.39
CA ALA A 371 -19.23 8.44 -3.12
C ALA A 371 -19.03 9.82 -3.78
N LEU A 372 -17.85 10.40 -3.63
CA LEU A 372 -17.53 11.72 -4.22
C LEU A 372 -17.55 11.66 -5.75
N LEU A 373 -16.89 10.66 -6.32
CA LEU A 373 -16.77 10.53 -7.77
C LEU A 373 -18.10 10.09 -8.42
N GLY A 374 -18.91 9.29 -7.70
CA GLY A 374 -20.26 8.94 -8.13
C GLY A 374 -21.17 10.16 -8.26
N LEU A 375 -21.14 11.06 -7.28
CA LEU A 375 -21.89 12.33 -7.34
C LEU A 375 -21.40 13.23 -8.47
N LEU A 376 -20.10 13.24 -8.77
CA LEU A 376 -19.55 14.00 -9.89
C LEU A 376 -19.98 13.39 -11.23
N ALA A 377 -19.96 12.06 -11.37
CA ALA A 377 -20.39 11.36 -12.55
C ALA A 377 -21.88 11.61 -12.88
N ASP A 378 -22.72 11.56 -11.85
CA ASP A 378 -24.17 11.79 -11.98
C ASP A 378 -24.50 13.21 -12.47
N ARG A 379 -23.79 14.21 -11.95
CA ARG A 379 -24.06 15.63 -12.26
C ARG A 379 -23.38 16.15 -13.53
N PHE A 380 -22.16 15.68 -13.81
CA PHE A 380 -21.28 16.27 -14.82
C PHE A 380 -20.77 15.28 -15.87
N GLY A 381 -21.12 13.99 -15.74
CA GLY A 381 -20.68 12.94 -16.64
C GLY A 381 -19.37 12.27 -16.22
N LEU A 382 -19.12 11.10 -16.86
CA LEU A 382 -17.96 10.26 -16.52
C LEU A 382 -16.62 10.94 -16.83
N GLU A 383 -16.54 11.79 -17.83
CA GLU A 383 -15.35 12.53 -18.24
C GLU A 383 -14.86 13.45 -17.12
N MET A 384 -15.81 14.07 -16.40
CA MET A 384 -15.50 15.01 -15.33
C MET A 384 -14.74 14.33 -14.15
N ILE A 385 -14.97 13.04 -13.91
CA ILE A 385 -14.25 12.29 -12.87
C ILE A 385 -12.75 12.34 -13.14
N PHE A 386 -12.33 12.01 -14.37
CA PHE A 386 -10.91 11.98 -14.75
C PHE A 386 -10.30 13.37 -14.77
N SER A 387 -11.04 14.36 -15.28
CA SER A 387 -10.59 15.75 -15.29
C SER A 387 -10.40 16.29 -13.87
N PHE A 388 -11.38 16.08 -12.97
CA PHE A 388 -11.32 16.53 -11.58
C PHE A 388 -10.15 15.90 -10.83
N VAL A 389 -10.01 14.56 -10.90
CA VAL A 389 -8.90 13.86 -10.24
C VAL A 389 -7.56 14.26 -10.86
N GLY A 390 -7.52 14.51 -12.18
CA GLY A 390 -6.35 15.08 -12.84
C GLY A 390 -5.91 16.39 -12.21
N VAL A 391 -6.82 17.33 -11.98
CA VAL A 391 -6.51 18.59 -11.29
C VAL A 391 -5.99 18.34 -9.87
N LEU A 392 -6.56 17.36 -9.15
CA LEU A 392 -6.08 17.00 -7.81
C LEU A 392 -4.65 16.46 -7.82
N THR A 393 -4.17 15.85 -8.93
CA THR A 393 -2.75 15.45 -9.02
C THR A 393 -1.80 16.65 -9.08
N LEU A 394 -2.22 17.82 -9.55
CA LEU A 394 -1.43 19.06 -9.44
C LEU A 394 -1.35 19.55 -7.99
N VAL A 395 -2.44 19.46 -7.23
CA VAL A 395 -2.41 19.73 -5.79
C VAL A 395 -1.43 18.78 -5.10
N MET A 396 -1.48 17.49 -5.45
CA MET A 396 -0.54 16.49 -4.96
C MET A 396 0.92 16.83 -5.32
N CYS A 397 1.18 17.35 -6.52
CA CYS A 397 2.51 17.84 -6.94
C CYS A 397 3.04 18.91 -5.96
N VAL A 398 2.20 19.92 -5.63
CA VAL A 398 2.57 20.99 -4.71
C VAL A 398 2.88 20.44 -3.32
N LEU A 399 2.03 19.53 -2.80
CA LEU A 399 2.24 18.88 -1.52
C LEU A 399 3.54 18.07 -1.49
N CYS A 400 3.79 17.26 -2.50
CA CYS A 400 5.03 16.48 -2.64
C CYS A 400 6.26 17.38 -2.70
N TRP A 401 6.21 18.45 -3.49
CA TRP A 401 7.29 19.42 -3.56
C TRP A 401 7.56 20.07 -2.19
N TYR A 402 6.52 20.51 -1.49
CA TYR A 402 6.64 21.12 -0.18
C TYR A 402 7.27 20.17 0.84
N ILE A 403 6.75 18.94 0.94
CA ILE A 403 7.21 17.93 1.90
C ILE A 403 8.68 17.53 1.64
N LEU A 404 9.06 17.36 0.38
CA LEU A 404 10.37 16.82 0.01
C LEU A 404 11.46 17.89 -0.11
N LYS A 405 11.13 19.14 -0.49
CA LYS A 405 12.11 20.21 -0.69
C LYS A 405 12.74 20.71 0.62
N GLN A 406 11.98 20.76 1.70
CA GLN A 406 12.50 21.24 2.99
C GLN A 406 13.63 20.38 3.56
N HIS A 407 13.79 19.14 3.07
CA HIS A 407 14.72 18.15 3.59
C HIS A 407 15.83 17.72 2.62
N SER A 408 15.91 18.36 1.46
CA SER A 408 17.00 18.15 0.50
C SER A 408 18.27 18.95 0.81
N LYS A 409 18.32 19.73 1.87
CA LYS A 409 19.55 20.40 2.30
C LYS A 409 20.44 19.37 3.01
N PRO A 410 21.61 19.03 2.47
CA PRO A 410 22.60 18.26 3.21
C PRO A 410 23.05 19.11 4.38
N SER A 411 22.87 18.63 5.61
CA SER A 411 23.54 19.18 6.79
C SER A 411 25.03 18.77 6.78
N PHE A 412 25.75 19.18 5.75
CA PHE A 412 27.21 19.25 5.80
C PHE A 412 27.59 20.70 6.06
N THR A 413 27.51 21.14 7.30
CA THR A 413 28.39 22.17 7.74
C THR A 413 29.79 21.55 7.83
N LYS A 414 30.62 21.88 6.84
CA LYS A 414 32.07 21.78 6.99
C LYS A 414 32.46 22.65 8.18
N ASN A 415 33.04 22.07 9.18
CA ASN A 415 34.10 22.64 10.01
C ASN A 415 35.16 21.58 10.18
#